data_3fb5f2ae76205c224adbf34791654749
#
_entry.id   3fb5f2ae76205c224adbf34791654749
#
_cell.length_a   1.000
_cell.length_b   1.000
_cell.length_c   1.000
_cell.angle_alpha   90.00
_cell.angle_beta   90.00
_cell.angle_gamma   90.00
#
_symmetry.space_group_name_H-M   'P 1'
#
loop_
_entity.id
_entity.type
_entity.pdbx_description
1 polymer ?
#
loop_
_entity_poly.entity_id
_entity_poly.type
_entity_poly.pdbx_seq_one_letter_code
_entity_poly.pdbx_strand_id
1 'polypeptide(L)'
;LPMKAAKTGQLEVLQWLRANACPWDKHTCNWAALNGHLEVLQWARANGAPRDKGTCAEAALGGHLEMLQWLRANGCPWDEWTCTYAAKGAHLEVLQYLRANGCPWNAHTCAAAAEGGHLEVLQWLRANGCPWDECTCAEAAGRGHLEVLQWARANGCPWNVSTCSGAANGGHLEVLRWARANGCPCDDLTCAFAFAALGGHLSR
;
A
#
# COMPACT_ATOMS: atom_id res chain seq x y z
N LEU A 1 -4.58 13.93 -21.57
CA LEU A 1 -4.60 12.92 -22.64
C LEU A 1 -3.39 11.96 -22.56
N PRO A 2 -2.11 12.41 -22.41
CA PRO A 2 -0.97 11.50 -22.34
C PRO A 2 -1.06 10.49 -21.19
N MET A 3 -1.50 10.92 -20.01
CA MET A 3 -1.73 10.07 -18.83
C MET A 3 -2.69 8.91 -19.14
N LYS A 4 -3.81 9.17 -19.86
CA LYS A 4 -4.79 8.13 -20.19
C LYS A 4 -4.20 7.09 -21.16
N ALA A 5 -3.47 7.54 -22.18
CA ALA A 5 -2.79 6.66 -23.12
C ALA A 5 -1.72 5.80 -22.41
N ALA A 6 -0.97 6.39 -21.49
CA ALA A 6 0.02 5.67 -20.69
C ALA A 6 -0.62 4.65 -19.74
N LYS A 7 -1.76 4.98 -19.12
CA LYS A 7 -2.51 4.07 -18.25
C LYS A 7 -3.00 2.82 -18.98
N THR A 8 -3.34 2.96 -20.27
CA THR A 8 -3.92 1.88 -21.08
C THR A 8 -2.92 1.24 -22.03
N GLY A 9 -1.63 1.58 -21.94
CA GLY A 9 -0.56 0.98 -22.75
C GLY A 9 -0.57 1.37 -24.23
N GLN A 10 -1.27 2.45 -24.57
CA GLN A 10 -1.46 2.86 -25.99
C GLN A 10 -0.24 3.67 -26.47
N LEU A 11 0.84 2.99 -26.82
CA LEU A 11 2.09 3.62 -27.25
C LEU A 11 1.91 4.52 -28.49
N GLU A 12 1.22 4.04 -29.51
CA GLU A 12 0.99 4.79 -30.76
C GLU A 12 0.23 6.11 -30.49
N VAL A 13 -0.77 6.07 -29.60
CA VAL A 13 -1.52 7.27 -29.21
C VAL A 13 -0.61 8.25 -28.48
N LEU A 14 0.26 7.74 -27.60
CA LEU A 14 1.22 8.56 -26.85
C LEU A 14 2.23 9.21 -27.80
N GLN A 15 2.71 8.46 -28.80
CA GLN A 15 3.61 8.94 -29.84
C GLN A 15 2.94 10.06 -30.67
N TRP A 16 1.71 9.86 -31.10
CA TRP A 16 0.94 10.86 -31.85
C TRP A 16 0.74 12.14 -31.03
N LEU A 17 0.33 12.00 -29.75
CA LEU A 17 0.16 13.14 -28.86
C LEU A 17 1.45 13.95 -28.72
N ARG A 18 2.59 13.28 -28.61
CA ARG A 18 3.90 13.93 -28.49
C ARG A 18 4.31 14.62 -29.77
N ALA A 19 4.08 14.02 -30.92
CA ALA A 19 4.33 14.63 -32.23
C ALA A 19 3.48 15.89 -32.46
N ASN A 20 2.31 15.97 -31.82
CA ASN A 20 1.43 17.15 -31.84
C ASN A 20 1.67 18.11 -30.64
N ALA A 21 2.87 18.11 -30.09
CA ALA A 21 3.33 19.02 -29.03
C ALA A 21 2.52 18.97 -27.72
N CYS A 22 1.78 17.88 -27.43
CA CYS A 22 1.16 17.71 -26.14
C CYS A 22 2.24 17.60 -25.06
N PRO A 23 2.17 18.43 -23.99
CA PRO A 23 3.17 18.39 -22.92
C PRO A 23 3.09 17.07 -22.14
N TRP A 24 4.24 16.65 -21.57
CA TRP A 24 4.26 15.58 -20.62
C TRP A 24 3.46 15.93 -19.37
N ASP A 25 2.60 15.03 -18.94
CA ASP A 25 2.06 15.04 -17.59
C ASP A 25 3.05 14.32 -16.66
N LYS A 26 3.31 14.88 -15.47
CA LYS A 26 4.18 14.26 -14.46
C LYS A 26 3.74 12.85 -14.08
N HIS A 27 2.46 12.54 -14.23
CA HIS A 27 1.90 11.24 -13.93
C HIS A 27 1.94 10.23 -15.10
N THR A 28 2.39 10.66 -16.29
CA THR A 28 2.44 9.75 -17.46
C THR A 28 3.28 8.52 -17.18
N CYS A 29 4.49 8.70 -16.65
CA CYS A 29 5.36 7.57 -16.27
C CYS A 29 4.77 6.74 -15.12
N ASN A 30 4.15 7.38 -14.12
CA ASN A 30 3.59 6.72 -12.95
C ASN A 30 2.43 5.79 -13.34
N TRP A 31 1.53 6.25 -14.22
CA TRP A 31 0.43 5.41 -14.72
C TRP A 31 0.90 4.26 -15.60
N ALA A 32 1.91 4.48 -16.45
CA ALA A 32 2.53 3.38 -17.20
C ALA A 32 3.16 2.36 -16.25
N ALA A 33 3.81 2.83 -15.18
CA ALA A 33 4.46 2.00 -14.19
C ALA A 33 3.46 1.18 -13.37
N LEU A 34 2.38 1.81 -12.87
CA LEU A 34 1.34 1.12 -12.11
C LEU A 34 0.67 -0.02 -12.90
N ASN A 35 0.52 0.18 -14.22
CA ASN A 35 -0.19 -0.78 -15.08
C ASN A 35 0.74 -1.71 -15.88
N GLY A 36 2.05 -1.70 -15.62
CA GLY A 36 2.99 -2.65 -16.20
C GLY A 36 3.37 -2.40 -17.67
N HIS A 37 3.11 -1.20 -18.18
CA HIS A 37 3.38 -0.88 -19.59
C HIS A 37 4.85 -0.45 -19.78
N LEU A 38 5.76 -1.42 -19.71
CA LEU A 38 7.19 -1.18 -19.76
C LEU A 38 7.64 -0.47 -21.05
N GLU A 39 7.14 -0.90 -22.20
CA GLU A 39 7.47 -0.29 -23.50
C GLU A 39 7.08 1.18 -23.56
N VAL A 40 5.86 1.51 -23.07
CA VAL A 40 5.37 2.90 -22.94
C VAL A 40 6.28 3.72 -22.05
N LEU A 41 6.67 3.16 -20.89
CA LEU A 41 7.56 3.82 -19.96
C LEU A 41 8.94 4.06 -20.57
N GLN A 42 9.52 3.06 -21.22
CA GLN A 42 10.82 3.16 -21.91
C GLN A 42 10.79 4.26 -22.97
N TRP A 43 9.78 4.23 -23.83
CA TRP A 43 9.62 5.24 -24.88
C TRP A 43 9.43 6.64 -24.29
N ALA A 44 8.54 6.81 -23.29
CA ALA A 44 8.32 8.10 -22.65
C ALA A 44 9.62 8.67 -22.06
N ARG A 45 10.41 7.82 -21.41
CA ARG A 45 11.70 8.20 -20.85
C ARG A 45 12.71 8.62 -21.89
N ALA A 46 12.82 7.88 -23.00
CA ALA A 46 13.69 8.22 -24.14
C ALA A 46 13.30 9.57 -24.78
N ASN A 47 12.04 9.96 -24.69
CA ASN A 47 11.49 11.21 -25.24
C ASN A 47 11.33 12.34 -24.20
N GLY A 48 12.09 12.28 -23.08
CA GLY A 48 12.21 13.37 -22.13
C GLY A 48 11.12 13.45 -21.05
N ALA A 49 10.37 12.40 -20.81
CA ALA A 49 9.46 12.37 -19.67
C ALA A 49 10.27 12.46 -18.34
N PRO A 50 9.80 13.22 -17.36
CA PRO A 50 10.54 13.48 -16.13
C PRO A 50 10.78 12.23 -15.29
N ARG A 51 11.86 12.23 -14.50
CA ARG A 51 12.16 11.20 -13.50
C ARG A 51 11.50 11.56 -12.18
N ASP A 52 10.80 10.57 -11.60
CA ASP A 52 10.17 10.73 -10.31
C ASP A 52 10.32 9.41 -9.52
N LYS A 53 10.62 9.52 -8.23
CA LYS A 53 10.64 8.38 -7.30
C LYS A 53 9.28 7.69 -7.20
N GLY A 54 8.20 8.42 -7.43
CA GLY A 54 6.85 7.89 -7.52
C GLY A 54 6.69 6.81 -8.60
N THR A 55 7.48 6.89 -9.68
CA THR A 55 7.42 5.86 -10.75
C THR A 55 7.86 4.48 -10.24
N CYS A 56 8.91 4.41 -9.38
CA CYS A 56 9.31 3.16 -8.75
C CYS A 56 8.25 2.66 -7.75
N ALA A 57 7.65 3.56 -6.98
CA ALA A 57 6.60 3.22 -6.02
C ALA A 57 5.35 2.66 -6.72
N GLU A 58 4.92 3.28 -7.83
CA GLU A 58 3.78 2.80 -8.62
C GLU A 58 4.07 1.45 -9.30
N ALA A 59 5.29 1.24 -9.83
CA ALA A 59 5.70 -0.06 -10.36
C ALA A 59 5.68 -1.15 -9.27
N ALA A 60 6.07 -0.78 -8.05
CA ALA A 60 6.04 -1.67 -6.89
C ALA A 60 4.60 -1.99 -6.45
N LEU A 61 3.68 -1.02 -6.47
CA LEU A 61 2.26 -1.23 -6.18
C LEU A 61 1.59 -2.16 -7.20
N GLY A 62 2.01 -2.06 -8.48
CA GLY A 62 1.53 -2.95 -9.54
C GLY A 62 2.21 -4.32 -9.59
N GLY A 63 3.26 -4.56 -8.78
CA GLY A 63 3.99 -5.84 -8.76
C GLY A 63 4.93 -6.08 -9.95
N HIS A 64 5.31 -5.03 -10.66
CA HIS A 64 6.04 -5.14 -11.92
C HIS A 64 7.56 -5.21 -11.71
N LEU A 65 8.06 -6.40 -11.33
CA LEU A 65 9.47 -6.61 -10.99
C LEU A 65 10.43 -6.24 -12.12
N GLU A 66 10.17 -6.71 -13.35
CA GLU A 66 11.01 -6.39 -14.51
C GLU A 66 11.12 -4.87 -14.74
N MET A 67 10.00 -4.17 -14.61
CA MET A 67 9.98 -2.71 -14.72
C MET A 67 10.80 -2.04 -13.63
N LEU A 68 10.73 -2.50 -12.38
CA LEU A 68 11.55 -1.99 -11.28
C LEU A 68 13.04 -2.23 -11.52
N GLN A 69 13.39 -3.39 -12.03
CA GLN A 69 14.77 -3.71 -12.42
C GLN A 69 15.27 -2.74 -13.50
N TRP A 70 14.47 -2.51 -14.53
CA TRP A 70 14.78 -1.56 -15.60
C TRP A 70 14.90 -0.13 -15.06
N LEU A 71 13.94 0.32 -14.25
CA LEU A 71 13.96 1.66 -13.64
C LEU A 71 15.23 1.87 -12.83
N ARG A 72 15.62 0.87 -12.01
CA ARG A 72 16.82 0.94 -11.19
C ARG A 72 18.10 1.00 -12.00
N ALA A 73 18.21 0.17 -13.03
CA ALA A 73 19.34 0.15 -13.95
C ALA A 73 19.51 1.50 -14.70
N ASN A 74 18.39 2.23 -14.90
CA ASN A 74 18.37 3.56 -15.52
C ASN A 74 18.42 4.71 -14.50
N GLY A 75 18.83 4.44 -13.25
CA GLY A 75 19.06 5.45 -12.22
C GLY A 75 17.81 6.12 -11.66
N CYS A 76 16.64 5.48 -11.75
CA CYS A 76 15.44 5.99 -11.11
C CYS A 76 15.59 5.87 -9.58
N PRO A 77 15.38 6.95 -8.82
CA PRO A 77 15.45 6.91 -7.37
C PRO A 77 14.27 6.14 -6.78
N TRP A 78 14.48 5.54 -5.63
CA TRP A 78 13.45 4.97 -4.80
C TRP A 78 13.63 5.39 -3.33
N ASP A 79 12.59 5.23 -2.53
CA ASP A 79 12.59 5.52 -1.11
C ASP A 79 11.71 4.48 -0.36
N GLU A 80 11.43 4.73 0.91
CA GLU A 80 10.60 3.86 1.76
C GLU A 80 9.19 3.64 1.21
N TRP A 81 8.64 4.57 0.42
CA TRP A 81 7.35 4.41 -0.21
C TRP A 81 7.33 3.30 -1.25
N THR A 82 8.47 3.01 -1.88
CA THR A 82 8.57 1.90 -2.84
C THR A 82 8.31 0.56 -2.14
N CYS A 83 8.93 0.31 -0.98
CA CYS A 83 8.64 -0.88 -0.18
C CYS A 83 7.20 -0.86 0.38
N THR A 84 6.72 0.29 0.82
CA THR A 84 5.36 0.47 1.35
C THR A 84 4.30 0.12 0.32
N TYR A 85 4.46 0.54 -0.93
CA TYR A 85 3.53 0.25 -2.01
C TYR A 85 3.61 -1.22 -2.47
N ALA A 86 4.80 -1.81 -2.50
CA ALA A 86 4.93 -3.25 -2.74
C ALA A 86 4.21 -4.08 -1.67
N ALA A 87 4.32 -3.67 -0.40
CA ALA A 87 3.63 -4.31 0.72
C ALA A 87 2.09 -4.15 0.62
N LYS A 88 1.62 -2.97 0.23
CA LYS A 88 0.20 -2.68 0.00
C LYS A 88 -0.40 -3.51 -1.15
N GLY A 89 0.39 -3.79 -2.19
CA GLY A 89 0.00 -4.61 -3.34
C GLY A 89 0.15 -6.11 -3.14
N ALA A 90 0.62 -6.58 -1.98
CA ALA A 90 0.93 -7.99 -1.69
C ALA A 90 2.06 -8.59 -2.55
N HIS A 91 2.97 -7.79 -3.06
CA HIS A 91 4.00 -8.24 -3.98
C HIS A 91 5.29 -8.66 -3.25
N LEU A 92 5.28 -9.87 -2.69
CA LEU A 92 6.38 -10.40 -1.87
C LEU A 92 7.71 -10.49 -2.66
N GLU A 93 7.68 -10.96 -3.92
CA GLU A 93 8.87 -11.05 -4.76
C GLU A 93 9.50 -9.66 -5.02
N VAL A 94 8.66 -8.65 -5.26
CA VAL A 94 9.11 -7.26 -5.39
C VAL A 94 9.76 -6.76 -4.10
N LEU A 95 9.16 -7.03 -2.95
CA LEU A 95 9.72 -6.67 -1.64
C LEU A 95 11.09 -7.33 -1.40
N GLN A 96 11.22 -8.60 -1.75
CA GLN A 96 12.48 -9.33 -1.65
C GLN A 96 13.57 -8.68 -2.52
N TYR A 97 13.24 -8.37 -3.76
CA TYR A 97 14.14 -7.66 -4.67
C TYR A 97 14.54 -6.29 -4.13
N LEU A 98 13.57 -5.48 -3.68
CA LEU A 98 13.82 -4.16 -3.13
C LEU A 98 14.77 -4.21 -1.94
N ARG A 99 14.56 -5.13 -0.99
CA ARG A 99 15.43 -5.30 0.18
C ARG A 99 16.82 -5.77 -0.17
N ALA A 100 16.96 -6.73 -1.08
CA ALA A 100 18.26 -7.21 -1.55
C ALA A 100 19.09 -6.10 -2.22
N ASN A 101 18.42 -5.08 -2.77
CA ASN A 101 19.05 -3.93 -3.43
C ASN A 101 19.07 -2.65 -2.58
N GLY A 102 18.87 -2.77 -1.26
CA GLY A 102 19.06 -1.67 -0.30
C GLY A 102 17.94 -0.62 -0.29
N CYS A 103 16.74 -0.93 -0.79
CA CYS A 103 15.60 -0.03 -0.66
C CYS A 103 15.23 0.12 0.83
N PRO A 104 15.10 1.34 1.37
CA PRO A 104 14.69 1.53 2.75
C PRO A 104 13.24 1.13 2.98
N TRP A 105 12.92 0.81 4.22
CA TRP A 105 11.56 0.62 4.72
C TRP A 105 11.41 1.20 6.13
N ASN A 106 10.18 1.38 6.57
CA ASN A 106 9.84 1.87 7.90
C ASN A 106 8.55 1.20 8.43
N ALA A 107 8.01 1.66 9.55
CA ALA A 107 6.79 1.08 10.14
C ALA A 107 5.56 1.18 9.21
N HIS A 108 5.49 2.19 8.33
CA HIS A 108 4.41 2.28 7.35
C HIS A 108 4.37 1.11 6.38
N THR A 109 5.51 0.44 6.14
CA THR A 109 5.56 -0.76 5.28
C THR A 109 4.76 -1.91 5.90
N CYS A 110 4.89 -2.14 7.21
CA CYS A 110 4.07 -3.11 7.92
C CYS A 110 2.60 -2.69 8.00
N ALA A 111 2.33 -1.39 8.23
CA ALA A 111 0.98 -0.86 8.26
C ALA A 111 0.27 -1.01 6.90
N ALA A 112 0.98 -0.80 5.79
CA ALA A 112 0.44 -0.98 4.44
C ALA A 112 0.10 -2.45 4.12
N ALA A 113 0.94 -3.41 4.55
CA ALA A 113 0.61 -4.83 4.44
C ALA A 113 -0.63 -5.18 5.28
N ALA A 114 -0.75 -4.60 6.46
CA ALA A 114 -1.90 -4.79 7.34
C ALA A 114 -3.18 -4.13 6.79
N GLU A 115 -3.08 -2.95 6.17
CA GLU A 115 -4.16 -2.27 5.46
C GLU A 115 -4.73 -3.15 4.32
N GLY A 116 -3.84 -3.82 3.59
CA GLY A 116 -4.23 -4.73 2.49
C GLY A 116 -4.71 -6.11 2.94
N GLY A 117 -4.58 -6.46 4.23
CA GLY A 117 -4.92 -7.80 4.75
C GLY A 117 -3.89 -8.87 4.39
N HIS A 118 -2.68 -8.49 4.05
CA HIS A 118 -1.66 -9.38 3.48
C HIS A 118 -0.80 -10.02 4.58
N LEU A 119 -1.35 -11.05 5.25
CA LEU A 119 -0.71 -11.70 6.38
C LEU A 119 0.68 -12.27 6.06
N GLU A 120 0.82 -12.97 4.92
CA GLU A 120 2.11 -13.54 4.50
C GLU A 120 3.19 -12.46 4.31
N VAL A 121 2.82 -11.35 3.68
CA VAL A 121 3.72 -10.20 3.50
C VAL A 121 4.12 -9.61 4.85
N LEU A 122 3.16 -9.41 5.75
CA LEU A 122 3.44 -8.88 7.09
C LEU A 122 4.35 -9.82 7.90
N GLN A 123 4.15 -11.12 7.81
CA GLN A 123 4.99 -12.14 8.43
C GLN A 123 6.42 -12.07 7.90
N TRP A 124 6.58 -12.01 6.58
CA TRP A 124 7.89 -11.88 5.95
C TRP A 124 8.59 -10.58 6.35
N LEU A 125 7.88 -9.45 6.33
CA LEU A 125 8.44 -8.16 6.76
C LEU A 125 9.00 -8.23 8.18
N ARG A 126 8.24 -8.81 9.12
CA ARG A 126 8.66 -8.95 10.51
C ARG A 126 9.85 -9.91 10.69
N ALA A 127 9.84 -11.03 9.99
CA ALA A 127 10.95 -11.98 10.00
C ALA A 127 12.27 -11.35 9.47
N ASN A 128 12.17 -10.34 8.61
CA ASN A 128 13.31 -9.61 8.05
C ASN A 128 13.60 -8.26 8.75
N GLY A 129 13.03 -8.03 9.94
CA GLY A 129 13.35 -6.88 10.79
C GLY A 129 12.70 -5.56 10.40
N CYS A 130 11.64 -5.56 9.59
CA CYS A 130 10.87 -4.35 9.33
C CYS A 130 10.23 -3.87 10.64
N PRO A 131 10.40 -2.60 11.05
CA PRO A 131 9.74 -2.09 12.24
C PRO A 131 8.21 -2.05 12.04
N TRP A 132 7.48 -2.08 13.14
CA TRP A 132 6.05 -1.80 13.18
C TRP A 132 5.71 -0.95 14.40
N ASP A 133 4.53 -0.35 14.39
CA ASP A 133 3.96 0.44 15.47
C ASP A 133 2.44 0.18 15.57
N GLU A 134 1.76 0.96 16.39
CA GLU A 134 0.31 0.87 16.57
C GLU A 134 -0.51 1.10 15.30
N CYS A 135 0.05 1.78 14.29
CA CYS A 135 -0.61 1.96 12.99
C CYS A 135 -0.87 0.61 12.31
N THR A 136 0.02 -0.38 12.48
CA THR A 136 -0.18 -1.73 11.90
C THR A 136 -1.47 -2.36 12.41
N CYS A 137 -1.73 -2.30 13.72
CA CYS A 137 -2.98 -2.80 14.30
C CYS A 137 -4.18 -1.96 13.90
N ALA A 138 -4.02 -0.63 13.86
CA ALA A 138 -5.10 0.30 13.50
C ALA A 138 -5.57 0.11 12.06
N GLU A 139 -4.64 -0.05 11.11
CA GLU A 139 -4.96 -0.28 9.69
C GLU A 139 -5.62 -1.66 9.48
N ALA A 140 -5.10 -2.73 10.09
CA ALA A 140 -5.75 -4.04 10.06
C ALA A 140 -7.19 -3.96 10.59
N ALA A 141 -7.39 -3.29 11.70
CA ALA A 141 -8.70 -3.15 12.32
C ALA A 141 -9.65 -2.28 11.48
N GLY A 142 -9.16 -1.17 10.95
CA GLY A 142 -9.94 -0.24 10.13
C GLY A 142 -10.40 -0.81 8.80
N ARG A 143 -9.73 -1.85 8.31
CA ARG A 143 -10.09 -2.59 7.09
C ARG A 143 -10.78 -3.93 7.34
N GLY A 144 -10.96 -4.32 8.60
CA GLY A 144 -11.67 -5.54 8.96
C GLY A 144 -10.83 -6.83 8.89
N HIS A 145 -9.51 -6.71 8.83
CA HIS A 145 -8.61 -7.84 8.69
C HIS A 145 -8.31 -8.49 10.06
N LEU A 146 -9.29 -9.23 10.59
CA LEU A 146 -9.24 -9.83 11.92
C LEU A 146 -8.03 -10.76 12.10
N GLU A 147 -7.76 -11.62 11.12
CA GLU A 147 -6.64 -12.56 11.17
C GLU A 147 -5.29 -11.85 11.26
N VAL A 148 -5.10 -10.80 10.46
CA VAL A 148 -3.89 -9.95 10.49
C VAL A 148 -3.74 -9.29 11.86
N LEU A 149 -4.82 -8.72 12.41
CA LEU A 149 -4.81 -8.09 13.72
C LEU A 149 -4.47 -9.10 14.83
N GLN A 150 -5.08 -10.30 14.79
CA GLN A 150 -4.83 -11.37 15.74
C GLN A 150 -3.36 -11.80 15.73
N TRP A 151 -2.84 -12.04 14.53
CA TRP A 151 -1.43 -12.42 14.37
C TRP A 151 -0.50 -11.31 14.84
N ALA A 152 -0.73 -10.05 14.46
CA ALA A 152 0.08 -8.92 14.87
C ALA A 152 0.13 -8.81 16.40
N ARG A 153 -1.01 -8.91 17.08
CA ARG A 153 -1.06 -8.87 18.55
C ARG A 153 -0.36 -10.05 19.22
N ALA A 154 -0.55 -11.25 18.72
CA ALA A 154 0.13 -12.43 19.23
C ALA A 154 1.67 -12.33 19.12
N ASN A 155 2.17 -11.54 18.17
CA ASN A 155 3.59 -11.29 17.95
C ASN A 155 4.10 -9.95 18.54
N GLY A 156 3.32 -9.32 19.43
CA GLY A 156 3.75 -8.16 20.20
C GLY A 156 3.62 -6.81 19.51
N CYS A 157 2.84 -6.71 18.42
CA CYS A 157 2.54 -5.41 17.81
C CYS A 157 1.78 -4.52 18.82
N PRO A 158 2.23 -3.28 19.08
CA PRO A 158 1.47 -2.38 19.94
C PRO A 158 0.12 -2.02 19.32
N TRP A 159 -0.83 -1.66 20.16
CA TRP A 159 -2.09 -1.07 19.76
C TRP A 159 -2.51 0.05 20.73
N ASN A 160 -3.41 0.90 20.29
CA ASN A 160 -3.98 1.99 21.07
C ASN A 160 -5.45 2.21 20.72
N VAL A 161 -6.04 3.31 21.17
CA VAL A 161 -7.44 3.67 20.90
C VAL A 161 -7.77 3.71 19.41
N SER A 162 -6.79 4.01 18.53
CA SER A 162 -7.00 4.07 17.08
C SER A 162 -7.37 2.71 16.49
N THR A 163 -6.98 1.61 17.12
CA THR A 163 -7.38 0.25 16.69
C THR A 163 -8.89 0.04 16.84
N CYS A 164 -9.45 0.38 18.02
CA CYS A 164 -10.89 0.30 18.23
C CYS A 164 -11.66 1.32 17.40
N SER A 165 -11.16 2.56 17.32
CA SER A 165 -11.77 3.62 16.51
C SER A 165 -11.75 3.27 15.02
N GLY A 166 -10.66 2.69 14.52
CA GLY A 166 -10.53 2.20 13.15
C GLY A 166 -11.59 1.14 12.83
N ALA A 167 -11.68 0.11 13.68
CA ALA A 167 -12.70 -0.96 13.52
C ALA A 167 -14.14 -0.40 13.54
N ALA A 168 -14.43 0.55 14.44
CA ALA A 168 -15.75 1.18 14.54
C ALA A 168 -16.06 2.00 13.28
N ASN A 169 -15.13 2.86 12.83
CA ASN A 169 -15.31 3.70 11.66
C ASN A 169 -15.43 2.88 10.36
N GLY A 170 -14.72 1.75 10.28
CA GLY A 170 -14.84 0.81 9.17
C GLY A 170 -16.09 -0.07 9.21
N GLY A 171 -16.87 -0.03 10.32
CA GLY A 171 -18.05 -0.88 10.50
C GLY A 171 -17.72 -2.36 10.80
N HIS A 172 -16.51 -2.66 11.23
CA HIS A 172 -16.00 -4.02 11.43
C HIS A 172 -16.30 -4.53 12.85
N LEU A 173 -17.56 -4.87 13.11
CA LEU A 173 -18.06 -5.21 14.43
C LEU A 173 -17.36 -6.42 15.06
N GLU A 174 -17.03 -7.44 14.27
CA GLU A 174 -16.32 -8.63 14.75
C GLU A 174 -14.91 -8.27 15.25
N VAL A 175 -14.19 -7.45 14.47
CA VAL A 175 -12.86 -6.94 14.84
C VAL A 175 -12.94 -6.12 16.12
N LEU A 176 -13.92 -5.21 16.22
CA LEU A 176 -14.12 -4.36 17.40
C LEU A 176 -14.43 -5.21 18.65
N ARG A 177 -15.30 -6.22 18.53
CA ARG A 177 -15.62 -7.13 19.64
C ARG A 177 -14.38 -7.88 20.09
N TRP A 178 -13.62 -8.44 19.16
CA TRP A 178 -12.40 -9.16 19.45
C TRP A 178 -11.36 -8.25 20.12
N ALA A 179 -11.11 -7.05 19.58
CA ALA A 179 -10.14 -6.11 20.11
C ALA A 179 -10.46 -5.75 21.57
N ARG A 180 -11.74 -5.43 21.86
CA ARG A 180 -12.19 -5.12 23.21
C ARG A 180 -12.05 -6.29 24.18
N ALA A 181 -12.45 -7.49 23.76
CA ALA A 181 -12.32 -8.69 24.57
C ALA A 181 -10.85 -9.03 24.93
N ASN A 182 -9.91 -8.55 24.11
CA ASN A 182 -8.47 -8.74 24.32
C ASN A 182 -7.76 -7.49 24.91
N GLY A 183 -8.53 -6.52 25.47
CA GLY A 183 -7.99 -5.41 26.25
C GLY A 183 -7.48 -4.23 25.41
N CYS A 184 -7.94 -4.08 24.16
CA CYS A 184 -7.63 -2.88 23.39
C CYS A 184 -8.22 -1.63 24.07
N PRO A 185 -7.43 -0.57 24.27
CA PRO A 185 -7.97 0.70 24.79
C PRO A 185 -9.09 1.23 23.87
N CYS A 186 -10.14 1.78 24.49
CA CYS A 186 -11.27 2.34 23.77
C CYS A 186 -11.64 3.68 24.41
N ASP A 187 -11.90 4.70 23.62
CA ASP A 187 -12.44 5.95 24.11
C ASP A 187 -13.97 5.89 24.29
N ASP A 188 -14.52 6.86 25.04
CA ASP A 188 -15.95 6.90 25.33
C ASP A 188 -16.82 7.04 24.08
N LEU A 189 -16.31 7.73 23.05
CA LEU A 189 -17.01 7.93 21.78
C LEU A 189 -17.10 6.63 20.99
N THR A 190 -16.00 5.91 20.88
CA THR A 190 -15.95 4.58 20.24
C THR A 190 -16.82 3.57 21.00
N CYS A 191 -16.83 3.66 22.34
CA CYS A 191 -17.71 2.85 23.16
C CYS A 191 -19.20 3.15 22.89
N ALA A 192 -19.58 4.43 22.77
CA ALA A 192 -20.95 4.84 22.46
C ALA A 192 -21.42 4.35 21.07
N PHE A 193 -20.58 4.48 20.06
CA PHE A 193 -20.88 3.94 18.71
C PHE A 193 -21.00 2.42 18.69
N ALA A 194 -20.13 1.71 19.42
CA ALA A 194 -20.20 0.26 19.56
C ALA A 194 -21.49 -0.18 20.26
N PHE A 195 -21.94 0.54 21.30
CA PHE A 195 -23.20 0.30 21.97
C PHE A 195 -24.42 0.60 21.09
N ALA A 196 -24.40 1.69 20.31
CA ALA A 196 -25.47 2.02 19.38
C ALA A 196 -25.60 0.96 18.27
N ALA A 197 -24.49 0.49 17.73
CA ALA A 197 -24.47 -0.59 16.74
C ALA A 197 -24.86 -1.97 17.33
N LEU A 198 -24.63 -2.19 18.63
CA LEU A 198 -25.01 -3.40 19.35
C LEU A 198 -26.45 -3.34 19.89
N GLY A 199 -26.91 -2.15 20.31
CA GLY A 199 -28.23 -1.93 20.93
C GLY A 199 -29.39 -1.89 19.94
N GLY A 200 -29.13 -1.66 18.66
CA GLY A 200 -30.16 -1.71 17.61
C GLY A 200 -30.72 -3.09 17.32
N HIS A 201 -30.15 -4.15 17.89
CA HIS A 201 -30.60 -5.55 17.73
C HIS A 201 -31.19 -6.19 18.99
N LEU A 202 -31.32 -5.44 20.11
CA LEU A 202 -31.89 -5.97 21.35
C LEU A 202 -33.32 -5.49 21.64
N SER A 203 -33.96 -4.81 20.68
CA SER A 203 -35.37 -4.44 20.78
C SER A 203 -36.15 -4.88 19.54
N ARG A 204 -36.35 -6.20 19.40
CA ARG A 204 -37.51 -6.81 18.73
C ARG A 204 -37.72 -8.23 19.24
#